data_0dbcd651091c785b19f79de93fa9874e
#
_entry.id   0dbcd651091c785b19f79de93fa9874e
#
_cell.length_a   1.000
_cell.length_b   1.000
_cell.length_c   1.000
_cell.angle_alpha   90.00
_cell.angle_beta   90.00
_cell.angle_gamma   90.00
#
_symmetry.space_group_name_H-M   'P 1'
#
loop_
_entity.id
_entity.type
_entity.pdbx_description
1 polymer ?
#
loop_
_entity_poly.entity_id
_entity_poly.type
_entity_poly.pdbx_seq_one_letter_code
_entity_poly.pdbx_strand_id
1 'polypeptide(L)'
;MPDRSEPVGHRTVTDASILAFGALTGDYAQMHFDLDFGPAQGMGGTIAHGLLSGAWSLGALAQHAPDRVGLGDPDAYIAGYRVKFGRMVYIGDLFSLRWADTNEPATEGLAPGSRVDTTFEVVNQRGEVTTSGAVSLTRGSLPNAPEPMEVEAWSKDGAPLPIHADDMVEYGPRGRSLGRTVSEADVVGWANFNGEPSPAYLNAEFANAGRFGARIAPPMWTFCLGFGDYLRDLLSVSMPSTGFAGHLGDEWRFLAPVFVGDTIHTRHRPVSFKRSASRPQMGIVEFAIQLVNQRGKVVQDGRVAMMMGARPE
;
A
#
# COMPACT_ATOMS: atom_id res chain seq x y z
N MET A 1 20.74 16.85 -16.32
CA MET A 1 19.78 16.10 -15.49
C MET A 1 19.92 16.60 -14.08
N PRO A 2 18.85 16.76 -13.28
CA PRO A 2 19.02 17.12 -11.88
C PRO A 2 19.90 16.06 -11.20
N ASP A 3 20.71 16.49 -10.25
CA ASP A 3 21.49 15.59 -9.43
C ASP A 3 20.53 14.65 -8.68
N ARG A 4 20.58 13.36 -8.98
CA ARG A 4 19.67 12.33 -8.43
C ARG A 4 19.83 12.12 -6.91
N SER A 5 20.85 12.74 -6.32
CA SER A 5 21.06 12.76 -4.88
C SER A 5 20.15 13.76 -4.14
N GLU A 6 19.68 14.80 -4.84
CA GLU A 6 18.81 15.81 -4.28
C GLU A 6 17.36 15.33 -4.20
N PRO A 7 16.71 15.41 -3.03
CA PRO A 7 15.32 15.03 -2.89
C PRO A 7 14.38 15.93 -3.72
N VAL A 8 13.31 15.34 -4.25
CA VAL A 8 12.28 16.03 -5.07
C VAL A 8 10.88 15.78 -4.53
N GLY A 9 9.87 16.40 -5.13
CA GLY A 9 8.47 16.13 -4.83
C GLY A 9 8.05 16.57 -3.44
N HIS A 10 8.60 17.70 -2.97
CA HIS A 10 8.37 18.20 -1.61
C HIS A 10 6.89 18.46 -1.30
N ARG A 11 6.38 17.81 -0.27
CA ARG A 11 5.01 17.98 0.24
C ARG A 11 5.02 17.99 1.77
N THR A 12 4.29 18.90 2.39
CA THR A 12 4.06 18.85 3.83
C THR A 12 2.87 17.93 4.13
N VAL A 13 3.04 17.02 5.08
CA VAL A 13 1.95 16.22 5.61
C VAL A 13 1.01 17.12 6.41
N THR A 14 -0.26 17.13 6.05
CA THR A 14 -1.29 17.99 6.66
C THR A 14 -2.52 17.16 7.06
N ASP A 15 -3.36 17.69 7.94
CA ASP A 15 -4.67 17.09 8.26
C ASP A 15 -5.49 16.86 6.99
N ALA A 16 -5.46 17.80 6.04
CA ALA A 16 -6.16 17.67 4.77
C ALA A 16 -5.67 16.49 3.95
N SER A 17 -4.35 16.20 3.94
CA SER A 17 -3.79 15.05 3.23
C SER A 17 -4.17 13.72 3.89
N ILE A 18 -4.21 13.68 5.21
CA ILE A 18 -4.64 12.51 5.99
C ILE A 18 -6.12 12.23 5.74
N LEU A 19 -6.98 13.27 5.84
CA LEU A 19 -8.41 13.13 5.59
C LEU A 19 -8.70 12.68 4.16
N ALA A 20 -8.04 13.28 3.17
CA ALA A 20 -8.21 12.90 1.77
C ALA A 20 -7.77 11.45 1.50
N PHE A 21 -6.66 11.02 2.10
CA PHE A 21 -6.20 9.64 1.98
C PHE A 21 -7.20 8.66 2.59
N GLY A 22 -7.67 8.91 3.81
CA GLY A 22 -8.70 8.09 4.47
C GLY A 22 -9.99 8.01 3.64
N ALA A 23 -10.45 9.13 3.07
CA ALA A 23 -11.65 9.17 2.23
C ALA A 23 -11.52 8.34 0.95
N LEU A 24 -10.32 8.31 0.35
CA LEU A 24 -10.05 7.55 -0.88
C LEU A 24 -9.83 6.06 -0.64
N THR A 25 -9.35 5.66 0.54
CA THR A 25 -8.91 4.30 0.82
C THR A 25 -9.78 3.55 1.82
N GLY A 26 -10.56 4.27 2.62
CA GLY A 26 -11.34 3.69 3.73
C GLY A 26 -10.51 3.41 4.98
N ASP A 27 -9.26 3.83 5.03
CA ASP A 27 -8.41 3.73 6.23
C ASP A 27 -8.69 4.89 7.18
N TYR A 28 -9.59 4.64 8.12
CA TYR A 28 -9.96 5.57 9.19
C TYR A 28 -9.44 5.11 10.56
N ALA A 29 -8.26 4.50 10.59
CA ALA A 29 -7.65 4.09 11.85
C ALA A 29 -7.47 5.28 12.81
N GLN A 30 -7.91 5.11 14.05
CA GLN A 30 -7.99 6.18 15.06
C GLN A 30 -6.67 6.95 15.23
N MET A 31 -5.53 6.27 15.11
CA MET A 31 -4.20 6.87 15.23
C MET A 31 -3.90 7.99 14.22
N HIS A 32 -4.68 8.07 13.14
CA HIS A 32 -4.53 9.08 12.09
C HIS A 32 -5.48 10.26 12.25
N PHE A 33 -6.55 10.12 13.05
CA PHE A 33 -7.63 11.10 13.11
C PHE A 33 -7.91 11.63 14.51
N ASP A 34 -7.52 10.90 15.55
CA ASP A 34 -7.75 11.28 16.94
C ASP A 34 -6.47 11.89 17.52
N LEU A 35 -6.54 13.18 17.88
CA LEU A 35 -5.39 13.93 18.41
C LEU A 35 -4.91 13.43 19.78
N ASP A 36 -5.79 12.79 20.53
CA ASP A 36 -5.48 12.29 21.88
C ASP A 36 -4.99 10.83 21.85
N PHE A 37 -5.35 10.09 20.82
CA PHE A 37 -5.02 8.66 20.72
C PHE A 37 -3.50 8.42 20.63
N GLY A 38 -2.80 9.10 19.74
CA GLY A 38 -1.37 8.93 19.56
C GLY A 38 -0.57 9.17 20.85
N PRO A 39 -0.72 10.33 21.51
CA PRO A 39 -0.09 10.60 22.80
C PRO A 39 -0.44 9.58 23.89
N ALA A 40 -1.70 9.14 23.98
CA ALA A 40 -2.13 8.11 24.94
C ALA A 40 -1.48 6.73 24.69
N GLN A 41 -1.04 6.46 23.47
CA GLN A 41 -0.31 5.24 23.09
C GLN A 41 1.22 5.42 23.10
N GLY A 42 1.73 6.54 23.62
CA GLY A 42 3.17 6.83 23.64
C GLY A 42 3.75 7.25 22.29
N MET A 43 2.92 7.54 21.31
CA MET A 43 3.32 8.18 20.05
C MET A 43 3.48 9.68 20.29
N GLY A 44 4.39 10.33 19.60
CA GLY A 44 4.66 11.77 19.80
C GLY A 44 3.54 12.73 19.35
N GLY A 45 2.49 12.20 18.71
CA GLY A 45 1.35 12.94 18.17
C GLY A 45 0.54 12.09 17.21
N THR A 46 -0.38 12.72 16.47
CA THR A 46 -1.12 12.08 15.39
C THR A 46 -0.18 11.75 14.24
N ILE A 47 -0.17 10.50 13.83
CA ILE A 47 0.72 10.00 12.76
C ILE A 47 0.00 9.95 11.41
N ALA A 48 0.75 10.16 10.34
CA ALA A 48 0.26 9.93 8.99
C ALA A 48 0.15 8.43 8.67
N HIS A 49 -0.71 8.08 7.73
CA HIS A 49 -0.74 6.74 7.15
C HIS A 49 0.62 6.41 6.53
N GLY A 50 1.20 5.26 6.84
CA GLY A 50 2.43 4.81 6.18
C GLY A 50 2.28 4.75 4.67
N LEU A 51 1.13 4.23 4.20
CA LEU A 51 0.80 4.13 2.78
C LEU A 51 0.59 5.49 2.08
N LEU A 52 0.34 6.58 2.80
CA LEU A 52 0.36 7.93 2.21
C LEU A 52 1.74 8.26 1.62
N SER A 53 2.80 7.96 2.37
CA SER A 53 4.18 8.13 1.87
C SER A 53 4.46 7.24 0.65
N GLY A 54 3.94 6.02 0.68
CA GLY A 54 4.03 5.09 -0.45
C GLY A 54 3.30 5.61 -1.70
N ALA A 55 2.08 6.08 -1.55
CA ALA A 55 1.30 6.67 -2.63
C ALA A 55 2.00 7.88 -3.24
N TRP A 56 2.40 8.83 -2.42
CA TRP A 56 3.11 10.03 -2.88
C TRP A 56 4.44 9.72 -3.55
N SER A 57 5.08 8.59 -3.23
CA SER A 57 6.31 8.15 -3.93
C SER A 57 6.07 7.88 -5.41
N LEU A 58 4.94 7.23 -5.76
CA LEU A 58 4.58 7.01 -7.16
C LEU A 58 4.24 8.31 -7.88
N GLY A 59 3.48 9.19 -7.23
CA GLY A 59 3.18 10.52 -7.78
C GLY A 59 4.45 11.35 -8.03
N ALA A 60 5.40 11.33 -7.10
CA ALA A 60 6.67 12.04 -7.26
C ALA A 60 7.54 11.40 -8.37
N LEU A 61 7.61 10.06 -8.46
CA LEU A 61 8.27 9.39 -9.58
C LEU A 61 7.63 9.74 -10.91
N ALA A 62 6.30 9.77 -10.99
CA ALA A 62 5.59 10.13 -12.21
C ALA A 62 5.88 11.57 -12.68
N GLN A 63 6.13 12.47 -11.75
CA GLN A 63 6.43 13.88 -12.06
C GLN A 63 7.91 14.14 -12.37
N HIS A 64 8.83 13.44 -11.69
CA HIS A 64 10.27 13.74 -11.74
C HIS A 64 11.10 12.66 -12.43
N ALA A 65 10.57 11.47 -12.62
CA ALA A 65 11.20 10.33 -13.29
C ALA A 65 10.13 9.49 -14.04
N PRO A 66 9.39 10.07 -14.98
CA PRO A 66 8.20 9.48 -15.60
C PRO A 66 8.47 8.13 -16.28
N ASP A 67 9.64 7.95 -16.86
CA ASP A 67 10.11 6.70 -17.47
C ASP A 67 10.21 5.55 -16.46
N ARG A 68 10.43 5.84 -15.17
CA ARG A 68 10.56 4.84 -14.11
C ARG A 68 9.23 4.20 -13.71
N VAL A 69 8.14 4.84 -14.00
CA VAL A 69 6.78 4.33 -13.77
C VAL A 69 6.02 4.09 -15.07
N GLY A 70 6.71 4.20 -16.22
CA GLY A 70 6.13 3.97 -17.54
C GLY A 70 5.10 5.02 -17.95
N LEU A 71 5.23 6.25 -17.46
CA LEU A 71 4.33 7.34 -17.82
C LEU A 71 4.43 7.66 -19.31
N GLY A 72 3.30 7.58 -20.02
CA GLY A 72 3.25 7.81 -21.47
C GLY A 72 3.58 6.57 -22.32
N ASP A 73 3.92 5.44 -21.72
CA ASP A 73 4.11 4.17 -22.42
C ASP A 73 2.82 3.33 -22.35
N PRO A 74 2.10 3.11 -23.49
CA PRO A 74 0.82 2.41 -23.49
C PRO A 74 0.93 0.92 -23.16
N ASP A 75 2.15 0.35 -23.20
CA ASP A 75 2.42 -1.05 -22.91
C ASP A 75 3.00 -1.27 -21.52
N ALA A 76 3.36 -0.20 -20.81
CA ALA A 76 3.90 -0.30 -19.47
C ALA A 76 2.80 -0.57 -18.42
N TYR A 77 3.19 -1.27 -17.36
CA TYR A 77 2.34 -1.53 -16.21
C TYR A 77 3.16 -1.66 -14.94
N ILE A 78 2.74 -1.01 -13.88
CA ILE A 78 3.32 -1.21 -12.55
C ILE A 78 2.87 -2.58 -12.05
N ALA A 79 3.81 -3.53 -11.99
CA ALA A 79 3.55 -4.94 -11.68
C ALA A 79 3.80 -5.31 -10.22
N GLY A 80 4.36 -4.41 -9.44
CA GLY A 80 4.61 -4.65 -8.02
C GLY A 80 5.09 -3.43 -7.27
N TYR A 81 4.94 -3.52 -5.96
CA TYR A 81 5.34 -2.48 -5.03
C TYR A 81 5.82 -3.12 -3.73
N ARG A 82 6.94 -2.66 -3.21
CA ARG A 82 7.49 -3.08 -1.92
C ARG A 82 7.86 -1.85 -1.11
N VAL A 83 7.50 -1.85 0.17
CA VAL A 83 7.77 -0.72 1.06
C VAL A 83 8.13 -1.20 2.46
N LYS A 84 9.01 -0.44 3.13
CA LYS A 84 9.34 -0.57 4.55
C LYS A 84 9.18 0.78 5.22
N PHE A 85 8.55 0.78 6.38
CA PHE A 85 8.35 1.97 7.21
C PHE A 85 9.36 1.96 8.35
N GLY A 86 10.31 2.88 8.30
CA GLY A 86 11.41 2.98 9.26
C GLY A 86 11.12 3.92 10.42
N ARG A 87 10.26 4.93 10.20
CA ARG A 87 9.94 5.96 11.18
C ARG A 87 8.49 6.41 11.03
N MET A 88 7.86 6.79 12.13
CA MET A 88 6.58 7.48 12.12
C MET A 88 6.73 8.83 11.43
N VAL A 89 5.72 9.21 10.66
CA VAL A 89 5.61 10.50 10.00
C VAL A 89 4.45 11.25 10.66
N TYR A 90 4.69 12.51 11.02
CA TYR A 90 3.74 13.33 11.73
C TYR A 90 3.17 14.44 10.87
N ILE A 91 2.04 14.99 11.26
CA ILE A 91 1.53 16.25 10.69
C ILE A 91 2.61 17.33 10.84
N GLY A 92 2.90 18.04 9.75
CA GLY A 92 3.97 19.03 9.67
C GLY A 92 5.31 18.49 9.17
N ASP A 93 5.50 17.17 9.11
CA ASP A 93 6.70 16.60 8.50
C ASP A 93 6.70 16.83 6.98
N LEU A 94 7.89 17.03 6.45
CA LEU A 94 8.12 17.14 5.00
C LEU A 94 8.30 15.74 4.42
N PHE A 95 7.56 15.45 3.37
CA PHE A 95 7.84 14.35 2.45
C PHE A 95 8.75 14.87 1.34
N SER A 96 9.84 14.15 1.07
CA SER A 96 10.69 14.38 -0.10
C SER A 96 11.20 13.04 -0.60
N LEU A 97 11.20 12.85 -1.92
CA LEU A 97 11.59 11.59 -2.55
C LEU A 97 13.00 11.69 -3.13
N ARG A 98 13.80 10.69 -2.92
CA ARG A 98 14.99 10.38 -3.72
C ARG A 98 14.93 8.95 -4.22
N TRP A 99 15.51 8.67 -5.38
CA TRP A 99 15.55 7.34 -5.94
C TRP A 99 16.96 6.99 -6.40
N ALA A 100 17.26 5.68 -6.38
CA ALA A 100 18.48 5.14 -6.93
C ALA A 100 18.15 4.20 -8.09
N ASP A 101 18.93 4.30 -9.13
CA ASP A 101 18.88 3.37 -10.23
C ASP A 101 19.90 2.27 -10.01
N THR A 102 19.44 1.06 -9.85
CA THR A 102 20.34 -0.09 -9.75
C THR A 102 20.87 -0.56 -11.10
N ASN A 103 20.19 -0.22 -12.20
CA ASN A 103 20.64 -0.33 -13.58
C ASN A 103 19.81 0.64 -14.40
N GLU A 104 20.41 1.35 -15.34
CA GLU A 104 19.68 2.25 -16.21
C GLU A 104 18.65 1.48 -17.06
N PRO A 105 17.38 1.58 -16.80
CA PRO A 105 16.40 1.19 -17.79
C PRO A 105 15.68 2.42 -18.28
N ALA A 106 15.96 2.73 -19.51
CA ALA A 106 14.97 3.43 -20.29
C ALA A 106 13.81 2.46 -20.53
N THR A 107 12.56 2.92 -20.43
CA THR A 107 11.42 2.17 -20.98
C THR A 107 11.59 1.94 -22.49
N GLU A 108 12.30 2.82 -23.20
CA GLU A 108 12.80 2.62 -24.53
C GLU A 108 13.80 1.45 -24.54
N GLY A 109 13.39 0.31 -25.07
CA GLY A 109 14.23 -0.87 -25.23
C GLY A 109 13.99 -1.99 -24.23
N LEU A 110 13.06 -1.87 -23.28
CA LEU A 110 12.62 -3.02 -22.50
C LEU A 110 12.03 -4.09 -23.42
N ALA A 111 12.67 -5.24 -23.48
CA ALA A 111 12.12 -6.38 -24.20
C ALA A 111 10.76 -6.78 -23.58
N PRO A 112 9.81 -7.31 -24.38
CA PRO A 112 8.57 -7.86 -23.85
C PRO A 112 8.87 -8.89 -22.74
N GLY A 113 8.23 -8.74 -21.60
CA GLY A 113 8.44 -9.61 -20.42
C GLY A 113 9.54 -9.17 -19.46
N SER A 114 10.29 -8.13 -19.78
CA SER A 114 11.28 -7.55 -18.85
C SER A 114 10.61 -6.85 -17.67
N ARG A 115 11.22 -6.96 -16.49
CA ARG A 115 10.85 -6.25 -15.28
C ARG A 115 12.00 -5.34 -14.84
N VAL A 116 11.66 -4.15 -14.42
CA VAL A 116 12.60 -3.17 -13.89
C VAL A 116 12.14 -2.70 -12.55
N ASP A 117 13.05 -2.71 -11.58
CA ASP A 117 12.81 -2.22 -10.23
C ASP A 117 13.51 -0.86 -10.06
N THR A 118 12.73 0.15 -9.67
CA THR A 118 13.25 1.44 -9.22
C THR A 118 13.14 1.51 -7.71
N THR A 119 14.27 1.62 -7.03
CA THR A 119 14.31 1.80 -5.57
C THR A 119 14.18 3.27 -5.21
N PHE A 120 13.54 3.54 -4.07
CA PHE A 120 13.36 4.90 -3.58
C PHE A 120 13.45 4.99 -2.07
N GLU A 121 13.70 6.19 -1.59
CA GLU A 121 13.61 6.57 -0.18
C GLU A 121 12.81 7.85 -0.03
N VAL A 122 11.99 7.91 1.01
CA VAL A 122 11.34 9.13 1.47
C VAL A 122 12.14 9.67 2.64
N VAL A 123 12.50 10.93 2.56
CA VAL A 123 13.23 11.63 3.61
C VAL A 123 12.40 12.81 4.14
N ASN A 124 12.53 13.06 5.44
CA ASN A 124 11.88 14.21 6.07
C ASN A 124 12.79 15.46 6.02
N GLN A 125 12.34 16.57 6.61
CA GLN A 125 13.08 17.85 6.67
C GLN A 125 14.42 17.77 7.42
N ARG A 126 14.66 16.69 8.16
CA ARG A 126 15.93 16.43 8.87
C ARG A 126 16.88 15.53 8.09
N GLY A 127 16.49 15.14 6.85
CA GLY A 127 17.26 14.18 6.04
C GLY A 127 17.15 12.72 6.53
N GLU A 128 16.24 12.43 7.47
CA GLU A 128 16.03 11.08 7.99
C GLU A 128 15.13 10.28 7.04
N VAL A 129 15.55 9.05 6.72
CA VAL A 129 14.74 8.12 5.93
C VAL A 129 13.55 7.63 6.77
N THR A 130 12.36 7.97 6.34
CA THR A 130 11.10 7.54 6.97
C THR A 130 10.53 6.28 6.30
N THR A 131 10.68 6.18 5.00
CA THR A 131 10.15 5.09 4.17
C THR A 131 11.18 4.73 3.11
N SER A 132 11.33 3.44 2.83
CA SER A 132 12.13 2.95 1.71
C SER A 132 11.33 1.92 0.91
N GLY A 133 11.56 1.83 -0.38
CA GLY A 133 10.79 0.92 -1.20
C GLY A 133 11.34 0.70 -2.60
N ALA A 134 10.55 -0.06 -3.37
CA ALA A 134 10.78 -0.27 -4.78
C ALA A 134 9.46 -0.39 -5.52
N VAL A 135 9.41 0.17 -6.72
CA VAL A 135 8.35 -0.04 -7.69
C VAL A 135 8.87 -0.90 -8.82
N SER A 136 8.07 -1.84 -9.27
CA SER A 136 8.40 -2.74 -10.37
C SER A 136 7.58 -2.41 -11.59
N LEU A 137 8.24 -2.10 -12.69
CA LEU A 137 7.63 -1.84 -13.98
C LEU A 137 7.81 -3.03 -14.91
N THR A 138 6.82 -3.35 -15.72
CA THR A 138 6.91 -4.37 -16.77
C THR A 138 6.27 -3.92 -18.07
N ARG A 139 6.80 -4.40 -19.18
CA ARG A 139 6.17 -4.44 -20.51
C ARG A 139 5.95 -5.91 -20.87
N GLY A 140 4.82 -6.27 -21.38
CA GLY A 140 4.55 -7.66 -21.77
C GLY A 140 3.69 -8.43 -20.76
N SER A 141 3.91 -9.73 -20.64
CA SER A 141 3.05 -10.61 -19.83
C SER A 141 3.08 -10.27 -18.35
N LEU A 142 1.93 -10.21 -17.74
CA LEU A 142 1.81 -10.15 -16.28
C LEU A 142 2.02 -11.55 -15.69
N PRO A 143 2.47 -11.64 -14.42
CA PRO A 143 2.57 -12.93 -13.74
C PRO A 143 1.22 -13.65 -13.69
N ASN A 144 1.23 -14.98 -13.71
CA ASN A 144 0.02 -15.75 -13.50
C ASN A 144 -0.55 -15.46 -12.12
N ALA A 145 -1.86 -15.17 -12.09
CA ALA A 145 -2.57 -15.00 -10.85
C ALA A 145 -2.73 -16.35 -10.14
N PRO A 146 -2.54 -16.42 -8.82
CA PRO A 146 -2.89 -17.61 -8.05
C PRO A 146 -4.41 -17.76 -8.00
N GLU A 147 -4.86 -18.94 -7.53
CA GLU A 147 -6.26 -19.11 -7.15
C GLU A 147 -6.60 -18.20 -5.96
N PRO A 148 -7.86 -17.74 -5.87
CA PRO A 148 -8.32 -16.99 -4.71
C PRO A 148 -8.15 -17.80 -3.42
N MET A 149 -7.52 -17.21 -2.40
CA MET A 149 -7.39 -17.89 -1.11
C MET A 149 -8.77 -18.18 -0.52
N GLU A 150 -8.94 -19.37 -0.02
CA GLU A 150 -10.13 -19.70 0.78
C GLU A 150 -10.04 -19.00 2.14
N VAL A 151 -11.11 -18.31 2.51
CA VAL A 151 -11.24 -17.64 3.80
C VAL A 151 -12.63 -17.93 4.35
N GLU A 152 -12.66 -18.45 5.56
CA GLU A 152 -13.90 -18.66 6.32
C GLU A 152 -14.34 -17.33 6.95
N ALA A 153 -15.62 -17.21 7.25
CA ALA A 153 -16.12 -16.09 8.03
C ALA A 153 -15.46 -16.11 9.42
N TRP A 154 -14.83 -15.00 9.79
CA TRP A 154 -14.19 -14.91 11.09
C TRP A 154 -15.21 -14.89 12.22
N SER A 155 -14.96 -15.70 13.26
CA SER A 155 -15.68 -15.69 14.52
C SER A 155 -14.74 -15.38 15.67
N LYS A 156 -15.24 -14.68 16.68
CA LYS A 156 -14.54 -14.46 17.96
C LYS A 156 -14.70 -15.64 18.92
N ASP A 157 -15.49 -16.63 18.57
CA ASP A 157 -15.81 -17.76 19.44
C ASP A 157 -14.55 -18.57 19.77
N GLY A 158 -14.30 -18.78 21.06
CA GLY A 158 -13.12 -19.49 21.55
C GLY A 158 -11.80 -18.71 21.51
N ALA A 159 -11.79 -17.49 20.96
CA ALA A 159 -10.59 -16.66 20.94
C ALA A 159 -10.24 -16.17 22.36
N PRO A 160 -8.95 -16.18 22.76
CA PRO A 160 -8.52 -15.55 24.01
C PRO A 160 -8.74 -14.05 23.90
N LEU A 161 -9.10 -13.39 25.02
CA LEU A 161 -9.22 -11.94 25.07
C LEU A 161 -8.31 -11.36 26.16
N PRO A 162 -7.47 -10.39 25.85
CA PRO A 162 -7.20 -9.84 24.50
C PRO A 162 -6.45 -10.82 23.58
N ILE A 163 -6.59 -10.65 22.26
CA ILE A 163 -5.84 -11.41 21.26
C ILE A 163 -4.43 -10.80 21.14
N HIS A 164 -3.41 -11.59 21.44
CA HIS A 164 -2.01 -11.20 21.29
C HIS A 164 -1.47 -11.58 19.91
N ALA A 165 -0.29 -11.08 19.56
CA ALA A 165 0.39 -11.43 18.32
C ALA A 165 0.56 -12.95 18.13
N ASP A 166 0.85 -13.67 19.24
CA ASP A 166 1.00 -15.14 19.27
C ASP A 166 -0.29 -15.87 18.86
N ASP A 167 -1.44 -15.28 19.09
CA ASP A 167 -2.76 -15.88 18.82
C ASP A 167 -3.28 -15.58 17.42
N MET A 168 -2.66 -14.60 16.72
CA MET A 168 -3.22 -14.05 15.48
C MET A 168 -3.37 -15.10 14.38
N VAL A 169 -2.44 -16.03 14.25
CA VAL A 169 -2.51 -17.04 13.18
C VAL A 169 -3.71 -17.97 13.36
N GLU A 170 -4.08 -18.27 14.58
CA GLU A 170 -5.20 -19.15 14.90
C GLU A 170 -6.53 -18.38 15.02
N TYR A 171 -6.54 -17.29 15.77
CA TYR A 171 -7.76 -16.56 16.15
C TYR A 171 -7.90 -15.17 15.51
N GLY A 172 -6.88 -14.69 14.77
CA GLY A 172 -6.91 -13.36 14.17
C GLY A 172 -7.92 -13.23 13.05
N PRO A 173 -8.28 -11.98 12.72
CA PRO A 173 -9.31 -11.70 11.74
C PRO A 173 -8.92 -12.20 10.35
N ARG A 174 -9.89 -12.83 9.72
CA ARG A 174 -9.81 -13.36 8.36
C ARG A 174 -11.16 -13.21 7.69
N GLY A 175 -11.18 -12.99 6.42
CA GLY A 175 -12.46 -12.83 5.78
C GLY A 175 -12.40 -12.27 4.38
N ARG A 176 -13.60 -11.93 3.90
CA ARG A 176 -13.84 -11.31 2.61
C ARG A 176 -14.64 -10.04 2.81
N SER A 177 -14.18 -8.91 2.25
CA SER A 177 -14.96 -7.68 2.27
C SER A 177 -16.23 -7.80 1.44
N LEU A 178 -17.21 -6.90 1.70
CA LEU A 178 -18.44 -6.81 0.91
C LEU A 178 -18.18 -6.45 -0.55
N GLY A 179 -17.01 -5.86 -0.83
CA GLY A 179 -16.61 -5.41 -2.15
C GLY A 179 -17.00 -3.97 -2.45
N ARG A 180 -16.26 -3.39 -3.37
CA ARG A 180 -16.47 -2.03 -3.87
C ARG A 180 -16.38 -2.00 -5.38
N THR A 181 -17.34 -1.37 -6.04
CA THR A 181 -17.29 -1.10 -7.47
C THR A 181 -16.44 0.14 -7.72
N VAL A 182 -15.45 0.00 -8.58
CA VAL A 182 -14.55 1.09 -8.99
C VAL A 182 -15.32 2.08 -9.84
N SER A 183 -15.36 3.33 -9.41
CA SER A 183 -16.00 4.42 -10.14
C SER A 183 -15.00 5.30 -10.87
N GLU A 184 -15.50 6.08 -11.81
CA GLU A 184 -14.74 7.15 -12.48
C GLU A 184 -14.15 8.14 -11.45
N ALA A 185 -14.95 8.51 -10.46
CA ALA A 185 -14.54 9.45 -9.41
C ALA A 185 -13.36 8.92 -8.58
N ASP A 186 -13.31 7.62 -8.32
CA ASP A 186 -12.21 6.99 -7.58
C ASP A 186 -10.89 7.14 -8.35
N VAL A 187 -10.90 6.83 -9.65
CA VAL A 187 -9.71 6.86 -10.51
C VAL A 187 -9.17 8.29 -10.64
N VAL A 188 -10.04 9.23 -10.98
CA VAL A 188 -9.65 10.64 -11.14
C VAL A 188 -9.27 11.27 -9.80
N GLY A 189 -10.04 10.98 -8.75
CA GLY A 189 -9.78 11.47 -7.40
C GLY A 189 -8.41 11.05 -6.90
N TRP A 190 -8.06 9.78 -7.05
CA TRP A 190 -6.74 9.27 -6.66
C TRP A 190 -5.61 9.88 -7.48
N ALA A 191 -5.74 9.90 -8.81
CA ALA A 191 -4.69 10.44 -9.69
C ALA A 191 -4.37 11.90 -9.35
N ASN A 192 -5.40 12.72 -9.08
CA ASN A 192 -5.24 14.11 -8.67
C ASN A 192 -4.64 14.24 -7.26
N PHE A 193 -5.12 13.46 -6.30
CA PHE A 193 -4.61 13.47 -4.93
C PHE A 193 -3.15 13.06 -4.89
N ASN A 194 -2.81 11.99 -5.59
CA ASN A 194 -1.46 11.43 -5.61
C ASN A 194 -0.49 12.27 -6.44
N GLY A 195 -1.01 13.04 -7.40
CA GLY A 195 -0.19 13.77 -8.39
C GLY A 195 0.42 12.81 -9.41
N GLU A 196 -0.32 11.80 -9.81
CA GLU A 196 0.08 10.76 -10.77
C GLU A 196 -0.67 10.95 -12.09
N PRO A 197 -0.17 11.85 -13.02
CA PRO A 197 -0.90 12.25 -14.20
C PRO A 197 -0.82 11.20 -15.33
N SER A 198 -0.97 9.93 -14.99
CA SER A 198 -0.85 8.84 -15.96
C SER A 198 -2.00 8.87 -16.98
N PRO A 199 -1.70 8.91 -18.27
CA PRO A 199 -2.72 8.86 -19.31
C PRO A 199 -3.45 7.51 -19.35
N ALA A 200 -2.87 6.43 -18.81
CA ALA A 200 -3.55 5.15 -18.65
C ALA A 200 -4.76 5.24 -17.69
N TYR A 201 -4.77 6.24 -16.80
CA TYR A 201 -5.86 6.49 -15.84
C TYR A 201 -6.80 7.60 -16.31
N LEU A 202 -6.26 8.65 -16.95
CA LEU A 202 -6.97 9.91 -17.17
C LEU A 202 -7.35 10.18 -18.62
N ASN A 203 -6.73 9.50 -19.60
CA ASN A 203 -6.98 9.73 -21.03
C ASN A 203 -7.54 8.47 -21.69
N ALA A 204 -8.84 8.51 -22.04
CA ALA A 204 -9.51 7.37 -22.64
C ALA A 204 -8.96 7.00 -24.03
N GLU A 205 -8.56 7.99 -24.86
CA GLU A 205 -8.01 7.72 -26.20
C GLU A 205 -6.67 6.98 -26.10
N PHE A 206 -5.79 7.46 -25.23
CA PHE A 206 -4.51 6.80 -24.95
C PHE A 206 -4.72 5.36 -24.40
N ALA A 207 -5.59 5.21 -23.41
CA ALA A 207 -5.83 3.93 -22.76
C ALA A 207 -6.50 2.91 -23.70
N ASN A 208 -7.41 3.37 -24.58
CA ASN A 208 -8.06 2.52 -25.59
C ASN A 208 -7.06 2.03 -26.66
N ALA A 209 -6.05 2.83 -26.99
CA ALA A 209 -4.99 2.43 -27.92
C ALA A 209 -3.91 1.56 -27.25
N GLY A 210 -3.86 1.51 -25.92
CA GLY A 210 -2.88 0.75 -25.15
C GLY A 210 -3.26 -0.72 -24.96
N ARG A 211 -2.38 -1.46 -24.30
CA ARG A 211 -2.44 -2.93 -24.13
C ARG A 211 -3.72 -3.44 -23.45
N PHE A 212 -4.40 -2.64 -22.67
CA PHE A 212 -5.59 -3.06 -21.92
C PHE A 212 -6.90 -2.65 -22.59
N GLY A 213 -6.87 -1.78 -23.61
CA GLY A 213 -8.03 -1.38 -24.38
C GLY A 213 -9.05 -0.51 -23.63
N ALA A 214 -8.73 -0.06 -22.40
CA ALA A 214 -9.56 0.79 -21.57
C ALA A 214 -8.72 1.44 -20.45
N ARG A 215 -9.26 2.50 -19.83
CA ARG A 215 -8.64 3.10 -18.64
C ARG A 215 -8.68 2.13 -17.46
N ILE A 216 -7.58 2.07 -16.75
CA ILE A 216 -7.41 1.22 -15.56
C ILE A 216 -7.42 2.07 -14.29
N ALA A 217 -7.80 1.46 -13.19
CA ALA A 217 -7.61 2.04 -11.88
C ALA A 217 -6.11 2.03 -11.51
N PRO A 218 -5.58 3.08 -10.86
CA PRO A 218 -4.21 3.09 -10.36
C PRO A 218 -3.97 1.88 -9.44
N PRO A 219 -2.98 1.01 -9.74
CA PRO A 219 -2.75 -0.19 -8.94
C PRO A 219 -2.47 0.09 -7.46
N MET A 220 -1.80 1.21 -7.17
CA MET A 220 -1.53 1.64 -5.80
C MET A 220 -2.81 2.05 -5.06
N TRP A 221 -3.78 2.66 -5.74
CA TRP A 221 -5.07 2.98 -5.12
C TRP A 221 -5.82 1.72 -4.69
N THR A 222 -5.93 0.75 -5.60
CA THR A 222 -6.63 -0.51 -5.29
C THR A 222 -5.93 -1.29 -4.18
N PHE A 223 -4.59 -1.23 -4.11
CA PHE A 223 -3.83 -1.74 -2.98
C PHE A 223 -4.24 -1.05 -1.67
N CYS A 224 -4.21 0.28 -1.62
CA CYS A 224 -4.58 1.03 -0.42
C CYS A 224 -6.04 0.77 0.00
N LEU A 225 -6.96 0.61 -0.96
CA LEU A 225 -8.34 0.22 -0.69
C LEU A 225 -8.43 -1.15 -0.02
N GLY A 226 -7.71 -2.15 -0.56
CA GLY A 226 -7.68 -3.49 0.02
C GLY A 226 -7.04 -3.53 1.41
N PHE A 227 -6.03 -2.70 1.63
CA PHE A 227 -5.43 -2.51 2.94
C PHE A 227 -6.41 -1.90 3.94
N GLY A 228 -7.18 -0.86 3.54
CA GLY A 228 -8.20 -0.24 4.39
C GLY A 228 -9.31 -1.23 4.80
N ASP A 229 -9.74 -2.10 3.88
CA ASP A 229 -10.70 -3.18 4.18
C ASP A 229 -10.15 -4.15 5.24
N TYR A 230 -8.92 -4.62 5.05
CA TYR A 230 -8.23 -5.52 5.98
C TYR A 230 -8.02 -4.87 7.36
N LEU A 231 -7.57 -3.61 7.37
CA LEU A 231 -7.28 -2.89 8.61
C LEU A 231 -8.54 -2.67 9.46
N ARG A 232 -9.69 -2.44 8.84
CA ARG A 232 -10.98 -2.33 9.55
C ARG A 232 -11.29 -3.59 10.34
N ASP A 233 -11.07 -4.77 9.75
CA ASP A 233 -11.27 -6.04 10.45
C ASP A 233 -10.22 -6.24 11.54
N LEU A 234 -8.95 -5.90 11.28
CA LEU A 234 -7.90 -5.99 12.29
C LEU A 234 -8.19 -5.09 13.51
N LEU A 235 -8.61 -3.86 13.29
CA LEU A 235 -8.90 -2.91 14.38
C LEU A 235 -10.20 -3.24 15.14
N SER A 236 -11.05 -4.14 14.62
CA SER A 236 -12.22 -4.65 15.34
C SER A 236 -11.87 -5.67 16.43
N VAL A 237 -10.62 -6.12 16.48
CA VAL A 237 -10.12 -7.11 17.44
C VAL A 237 -9.73 -6.41 18.74
N SER A 238 -10.13 -7.00 19.88
CA SER A 238 -9.60 -6.55 21.18
C SER A 238 -8.14 -7.00 21.33
N MET A 239 -7.24 -6.05 21.27
CA MET A 239 -5.80 -6.24 21.45
C MET A 239 -5.36 -5.81 22.86
N PRO A 240 -4.20 -6.29 23.39
CA PRO A 240 -3.65 -5.80 24.65
C PRO A 240 -3.35 -4.29 24.58
N SER A 241 -3.24 -3.62 25.72
CA SER A 241 -2.95 -2.18 25.79
C SER A 241 -1.64 -1.74 25.11
N THR A 242 -0.70 -2.67 24.97
CA THR A 242 0.55 -2.49 24.18
C THR A 242 0.35 -2.84 22.69
N GLY A 243 -0.88 -3.08 22.28
CA GLY A 243 -1.34 -3.89 21.18
C GLY A 243 -0.77 -3.63 19.82
N PHE A 244 -0.94 -2.45 19.26
CA PHE A 244 -0.47 -2.16 17.91
C PHE A 244 0.73 -1.21 17.98
N ALA A 245 1.90 -1.68 17.55
CA ALA A 245 3.13 -0.87 17.59
C ALA A 245 3.53 -0.32 16.22
N GLY A 246 2.94 -0.78 15.14
CA GLY A 246 3.14 -0.18 13.83
C GLY A 246 3.03 -1.13 12.65
N HIS A 247 2.86 -0.52 11.51
CA HIS A 247 2.95 -1.11 10.19
C HIS A 247 4.43 -1.10 9.76
N LEU A 248 5.00 -2.28 9.50
CA LEU A 248 6.44 -2.42 9.22
C LEU A 248 6.75 -2.35 7.72
N GLY A 249 5.82 -2.77 6.88
CA GLY A 249 5.99 -2.76 5.45
C GLY A 249 5.10 -3.75 4.71
N ASP A 250 5.17 -3.67 3.39
CA ASP A 250 4.35 -4.42 2.46
C ASP A 250 5.16 -4.92 1.27
N GLU A 251 4.72 -6.04 0.70
CA GLU A 251 5.16 -6.53 -0.59
C GLU A 251 3.94 -6.94 -1.41
N TRP A 252 3.73 -6.28 -2.56
CA TRP A 252 2.55 -6.45 -3.40
C TRP A 252 2.91 -6.76 -4.84
N ARG A 253 2.11 -7.62 -5.45
CA ARG A 253 2.13 -7.93 -6.88
C ARG A 253 0.82 -7.50 -7.52
N PHE A 254 0.91 -6.79 -8.63
CA PHE A 254 -0.22 -6.36 -9.42
C PHE A 254 -0.33 -7.29 -10.64
N LEU A 255 -1.28 -8.21 -10.59
CA LEU A 255 -1.35 -9.40 -11.46
C LEU A 255 -2.29 -9.20 -12.65
N ALA A 256 -3.21 -8.25 -12.56
CA ALA A 256 -4.12 -7.89 -13.64
C ALA A 256 -4.59 -6.45 -13.47
N PRO A 257 -4.94 -5.75 -14.56
CA PRO A 257 -5.59 -4.45 -14.46
C PRO A 257 -6.95 -4.57 -13.80
N VAL A 258 -7.31 -3.51 -13.09
CA VAL A 258 -8.66 -3.27 -12.58
C VAL A 258 -9.26 -2.14 -13.37
N PHE A 259 -10.47 -2.31 -13.87
CA PHE A 259 -11.14 -1.34 -14.72
C PHE A 259 -12.22 -0.56 -13.96
N VAL A 260 -12.57 0.62 -14.46
CA VAL A 260 -13.80 1.30 -14.03
C VAL A 260 -14.98 0.38 -14.29
N GLY A 261 -15.83 0.18 -13.26
CA GLY A 261 -16.95 -0.77 -13.29
C GLY A 261 -16.62 -2.16 -12.73
N ASP A 262 -15.36 -2.52 -12.54
CA ASP A 262 -15.03 -3.75 -11.82
C ASP A 262 -15.42 -3.64 -10.34
N THR A 263 -15.91 -4.72 -9.76
CA THR A 263 -16.16 -4.84 -8.32
C THR A 263 -15.06 -5.68 -7.70
N ILE A 264 -14.35 -5.11 -6.73
CA ILE A 264 -13.22 -5.74 -6.06
C ILE A 264 -13.63 -6.15 -4.65
N HIS A 265 -13.24 -7.35 -4.26
CA HIS A 265 -13.35 -7.87 -2.91
C HIS A 265 -11.95 -8.11 -2.34
N THR A 266 -11.71 -7.67 -1.12
CA THR A 266 -10.50 -7.99 -0.36
C THR A 266 -10.70 -9.32 0.36
N ARG A 267 -9.74 -10.24 0.23
CA ARG A 267 -9.63 -11.45 1.05
C ARG A 267 -8.36 -11.35 1.87
N HIS A 268 -8.43 -11.63 3.15
CA HIS A 268 -7.25 -11.55 4.02
C HIS A 268 -7.28 -12.63 5.11
N ARG A 269 -6.09 -12.99 5.58
CA ARG A 269 -5.88 -13.84 6.76
C ARG A 269 -4.47 -13.65 7.32
N PRO A 270 -4.26 -13.83 8.64
CA PRO A 270 -2.93 -13.97 9.20
C PRO A 270 -2.27 -15.27 8.71
N VAL A 271 -0.96 -15.25 8.47
CA VAL A 271 -0.24 -16.40 7.90
C VAL A 271 1.01 -16.80 8.67
N SER A 272 1.63 -15.86 9.38
CA SER A 272 2.79 -16.16 10.20
C SER A 272 2.89 -15.25 11.42
N PHE A 273 3.58 -15.74 12.44
CA PHE A 273 3.96 -15.00 13.63
C PHE A 273 5.45 -15.22 13.91
N LYS A 274 6.14 -14.16 14.30
CA LYS A 274 7.51 -14.23 14.77
C LYS A 274 7.73 -13.26 15.91
N ARG A 275 8.20 -13.75 17.06
CA ARG A 275 8.55 -12.89 18.20
C ARG A 275 9.72 -11.96 17.82
N SER A 276 9.64 -10.70 18.22
CA SER A 276 10.68 -9.73 17.94
C SER A 276 11.91 -10.00 18.83
N ALA A 277 13.07 -10.17 18.21
CA ALA A 277 14.32 -10.39 18.96
C ALA A 277 14.78 -9.14 19.74
N SER A 278 14.49 -7.94 19.23
CA SER A 278 14.87 -6.68 19.88
C SER A 278 13.84 -6.16 20.88
N ARG A 279 12.60 -6.64 20.79
CA ARG A 279 11.46 -6.26 21.65
C ARG A 279 10.64 -7.51 21.98
N PRO A 280 11.08 -8.37 22.95
CA PRO A 280 10.43 -9.66 23.22
C PRO A 280 8.93 -9.55 23.57
N GLN A 281 8.49 -8.40 24.13
CA GLN A 281 7.08 -8.11 24.39
C GLN A 281 6.26 -7.83 23.13
N MET A 282 6.91 -7.83 21.95
CA MET A 282 6.25 -7.61 20.65
C MET A 282 6.49 -8.79 19.72
N GLY A 283 5.59 -8.97 18.79
CA GLY A 283 5.71 -9.93 17.70
C GLY A 283 5.39 -9.30 16.35
N ILE A 284 5.94 -9.88 15.30
CA ILE A 284 5.62 -9.53 13.92
C ILE A 284 4.62 -10.56 13.40
N VAL A 285 3.47 -10.08 12.99
CA VAL A 285 2.44 -10.88 12.33
C VAL A 285 2.40 -10.51 10.86
N GLU A 286 2.47 -11.50 9.99
CA GLU A 286 2.24 -11.28 8.56
C GLU A 286 0.83 -11.69 8.18
N PHE A 287 0.21 -10.87 7.34
CA PHE A 287 -1.09 -11.11 6.76
C PHE A 287 -0.96 -11.28 5.25
N ALA A 288 -1.62 -12.31 4.72
CA ALA A 288 -1.84 -12.43 3.28
C ALA A 288 -3.09 -11.65 2.91
N ILE A 289 -3.02 -10.87 1.85
CA ILE A 289 -4.14 -10.10 1.31
C ILE A 289 -4.24 -10.35 -0.18
N GLN A 290 -5.44 -10.59 -0.68
CA GLN A 290 -5.74 -10.69 -2.11
C GLN A 290 -6.91 -9.79 -2.47
N LEU A 291 -6.79 -9.11 -3.61
CA LEU A 291 -7.92 -8.45 -4.24
C LEU A 291 -8.44 -9.33 -5.37
N VAL A 292 -9.73 -9.62 -5.31
CA VAL A 292 -10.41 -10.53 -6.25
C VAL A 292 -11.54 -9.76 -6.93
N ASN A 293 -11.60 -9.79 -8.26
CA ASN A 293 -12.68 -9.11 -8.98
C ASN A 293 -13.97 -9.94 -9.02
N GLN A 294 -15.05 -9.38 -9.58
CA GLN A 294 -16.36 -10.01 -9.68
C GLN A 294 -16.37 -11.31 -10.52
N ARG A 295 -15.32 -11.57 -11.31
CA ARG A 295 -15.14 -12.80 -12.09
C ARG A 295 -14.35 -13.88 -11.36
N GLY A 296 -14.02 -13.66 -10.07
CA GLY A 296 -13.23 -14.58 -9.27
C GLY A 296 -11.73 -14.56 -9.56
N LYS A 297 -11.25 -13.60 -10.37
CA LYS A 297 -9.82 -13.49 -10.69
C LYS A 297 -9.09 -12.69 -9.61
N VAL A 298 -7.98 -13.22 -9.11
CA VAL A 298 -7.05 -12.46 -8.26
C VAL A 298 -6.36 -11.41 -9.14
N VAL A 299 -6.61 -10.14 -8.84
CA VAL A 299 -6.01 -9.00 -9.55
C VAL A 299 -4.79 -8.45 -8.86
N GLN A 300 -4.71 -8.63 -7.55
CA GLN A 300 -3.54 -8.27 -6.74
C GLN A 300 -3.39 -9.26 -5.59
N ASP A 301 -2.16 -9.51 -5.16
CA ASP A 301 -1.88 -10.21 -3.92
C ASP A 301 -0.65 -9.59 -3.21
N GLY A 302 -0.59 -9.78 -1.90
CA GLY A 302 0.52 -9.23 -1.12
C GLY A 302 0.62 -9.77 0.29
N ARG A 303 1.67 -9.28 0.94
CA ARG A 303 1.97 -9.50 2.35
C ARG A 303 2.07 -8.17 3.06
N VAL A 304 1.49 -8.11 4.24
CA VAL A 304 1.52 -6.96 5.15
C VAL A 304 2.14 -7.43 6.46
N ALA A 305 3.16 -6.73 6.93
CA ALA A 305 3.84 -7.03 8.20
C ALA A 305 3.46 -5.99 9.27
N MET A 306 2.88 -6.47 10.37
CA MET A 306 2.46 -5.65 11.51
C MET A 306 3.21 -6.03 12.77
N MET A 307 3.67 -5.03 13.53
CA MET A 307 4.21 -5.26 14.88
C MET A 307 3.11 -5.10 15.92
N MET A 308 2.91 -6.12 16.72
CA MET A 308 1.80 -6.22 17.68
C MET A 308 2.30 -6.74 19.03
N GLY A 309 1.55 -6.44 20.12
CA GLY A 309 1.83 -6.94 21.45
C GLY A 309 1.79 -8.46 21.53
N ALA A 310 2.88 -9.08 21.99
CA ALA A 310 2.98 -10.51 22.26
C ALA A 310 2.65 -10.83 23.72
N ARG A 311 2.34 -12.10 24.02
CA ARG A 311 2.14 -12.56 25.41
C ARG A 311 3.41 -12.33 26.23
N PRO A 312 3.30 -11.89 27.48
CA PRO A 312 4.42 -11.96 28.41
C PRO A 312 4.98 -13.39 28.51
N GLU A 313 6.29 -13.51 28.62
CA GLU A 313 6.97 -14.78 28.88
C GLU A 313 6.73 -15.26 30.31
#